data_07da11bba7846665dacf03ef9d78a883
#
_entry.id   07da11bba7846665dacf03ef9d78a883
#
_cell.length_a   1.000
_cell.length_b   1.000
_cell.length_c   1.000
_cell.angle_alpha   90.00
_cell.angle_beta   90.00
_cell.angle_gamma   90.00
#
_symmetry.space_group_name_H-M   'P 1'
#
loop_
_entity.id
_entity.type
_entity.pdbx_description
1 polymer ?
#
loop_
_entity_poly.entity_id
_entity_poly.type
_entity_poly.pdbx_seq_one_letter_code
_entity_poly.pdbx_strand_id
1 'polypeptide(L)'
;EVGKNYPVTVGIYGDAKACLKQIIERLKQVNYSKDYKKTEYFKEIQEEKLKWFEFLDKNRDDSKVPVMISTVLQEVRKFFKKDAVIVTSSGNVQAQMLQELEFYQPKTCLTAGGFSTMGYSVPAAIGAKLGSIDVNKSDRQVVALVGDGDFMMTISELSVAVQLGLTNIFFIVLNNYGWIAIKDLQQTAFGEDRGYGTAFEDNEGKAYSPDFKKIAEGYGCYSEKITKKEEIIPALERASKSGKPSVIEIIVNRTYPFTGSPAVGWWDVPIPEYLKERRIKYEKEIKDERL
;
A
#
# COMPACT_ATOMS: atom_id res chain seq x y z
N GLU A 1 -2.42 -28.08 -4.91
CA GLU A 1 -2.83 -26.89 -4.16
C GLU A 1 -4.34 -26.56 -4.34
N VAL A 2 -5.02 -27.06 -5.41
CA VAL A 2 -6.46 -26.89 -5.59
C VAL A 2 -7.21 -27.57 -4.44
N GLY A 3 -8.10 -26.84 -3.78
CA GLY A 3 -8.87 -27.34 -2.63
C GLY A 3 -8.14 -27.31 -1.28
N LYS A 4 -6.92 -26.70 -1.21
CA LYS A 4 -6.15 -26.62 0.03
C LYS A 4 -6.83 -25.77 1.10
N ASN A 5 -7.35 -24.62 0.72
CA ASN A 5 -7.91 -23.65 1.67
C ASN A 5 -9.45 -23.63 1.69
N TYR A 6 -10.07 -23.91 0.55
CA TYR A 6 -11.53 -23.85 0.37
C TYR A 6 -12.06 -25.07 -0.38
N PRO A 7 -13.30 -25.52 -0.11
CA PRO A 7 -13.95 -26.52 -0.95
C PRO A 7 -14.03 -26.03 -2.40
N VAL A 8 -13.75 -26.91 -3.35
CA VAL A 8 -13.73 -26.57 -4.77
C VAL A 8 -14.76 -27.43 -5.51
N THR A 9 -15.72 -26.80 -6.15
CA THR A 9 -16.72 -27.49 -6.98
C THR A 9 -16.10 -28.02 -8.27
N VAL A 10 -15.27 -27.23 -8.94
CA VAL A 10 -14.55 -27.61 -10.15
C VAL A 10 -13.15 -27.05 -10.12
N GLY A 11 -12.15 -27.91 -10.05
CA GLY A 11 -10.74 -27.53 -10.11
C GLY A 11 -10.24 -27.56 -11.56
N ILE A 12 -9.63 -26.46 -12.02
CA ILE A 12 -9.02 -26.36 -13.34
C ILE A 12 -7.54 -26.05 -13.19
N TYR A 13 -6.70 -26.96 -13.66
CA TYR A 13 -5.26 -26.76 -13.71
C TYR A 13 -4.85 -26.37 -15.14
N GLY A 14 -4.54 -25.07 -15.34
CA GLY A 14 -4.19 -24.57 -16.67
C GLY A 14 -3.88 -23.08 -16.67
N ASP A 15 -3.48 -22.56 -17.83
CA ASP A 15 -3.29 -21.11 -18.03
C ASP A 15 -4.62 -20.37 -17.87
N ALA A 16 -4.67 -19.41 -16.95
CA ALA A 16 -5.88 -18.69 -16.59
C ALA A 16 -6.52 -17.98 -17.80
N LYS A 17 -5.71 -17.37 -18.67
CA LYS A 17 -6.20 -16.68 -19.88
C LYS A 17 -6.83 -17.65 -20.87
N ALA A 18 -6.21 -18.80 -21.10
CA ALA A 18 -6.72 -19.83 -21.98
C ALA A 18 -8.04 -20.43 -21.45
N CYS A 19 -8.08 -20.75 -20.16
CA CYS A 19 -9.27 -21.27 -19.49
C CYS A 19 -10.45 -20.27 -19.54
N LEU A 20 -10.20 -19.02 -19.18
CA LEU A 20 -11.21 -17.98 -19.22
C LEU A 20 -11.75 -17.74 -20.65
N LYS A 21 -10.87 -17.76 -21.65
CA LYS A 21 -11.28 -17.65 -23.05
C LYS A 21 -12.26 -18.76 -23.44
N GLN A 22 -11.94 -20.02 -23.11
CA GLN A 22 -12.79 -21.18 -23.40
C GLN A 22 -14.14 -21.08 -22.65
N ILE A 23 -14.14 -20.67 -21.39
CA ILE A 23 -15.37 -20.45 -20.61
C ILE A 23 -16.24 -19.40 -21.28
N ILE A 24 -15.66 -18.25 -21.66
CA ILE A 24 -16.40 -17.18 -22.34
C ILE A 24 -16.98 -17.66 -23.68
N GLU A 25 -16.22 -18.38 -24.48
CA GLU A 25 -16.70 -18.96 -25.74
C GLU A 25 -17.87 -19.92 -25.51
N ARG A 26 -17.78 -20.77 -24.49
CA ARG A 26 -18.85 -21.69 -24.14
C ARG A 26 -20.11 -20.99 -23.69
N LEU A 27 -19.98 -19.97 -22.83
CA LEU A 27 -21.12 -19.15 -22.38
C LEU A 27 -21.85 -18.49 -23.58
N LYS A 28 -21.11 -17.99 -24.57
CA LYS A 28 -21.67 -17.44 -25.81
C LYS A 28 -22.44 -18.50 -26.62
N GLN A 29 -21.88 -19.71 -26.75
CA GLN A 29 -22.54 -20.82 -27.48
C GLN A 29 -23.85 -21.23 -26.88
N VAL A 30 -23.99 -21.18 -25.55
CA VAL A 30 -25.23 -21.51 -24.84
C VAL A 30 -26.14 -20.31 -24.63
N ASN A 31 -25.85 -19.18 -25.27
CA ASN A 31 -26.59 -17.91 -25.17
C ASN A 31 -26.80 -17.47 -23.70
N TYR A 32 -25.81 -17.75 -22.83
CA TYR A 32 -25.90 -17.33 -21.44
C TYR A 32 -25.75 -15.81 -21.34
N SER A 33 -26.78 -15.16 -20.85
CA SER A 33 -26.79 -13.72 -20.57
C SER A 33 -27.42 -13.45 -19.24
N LYS A 34 -26.73 -12.82 -18.33
CA LYS A 34 -27.24 -12.38 -17.05
C LYS A 34 -26.73 -10.98 -16.75
N ASP A 35 -27.64 -10.07 -16.50
CA ASP A 35 -27.28 -8.74 -16.00
C ASP A 35 -26.90 -8.87 -14.51
N TYR A 36 -25.59 -9.03 -14.25
CA TYR A 36 -25.08 -9.21 -12.89
C TYR A 36 -25.39 -8.02 -11.98
N LYS A 37 -25.54 -6.80 -12.54
CA LYS A 37 -25.85 -5.58 -11.77
C LYS A 37 -27.25 -5.61 -11.14
N LYS A 38 -28.14 -6.48 -11.65
CA LYS A 38 -29.47 -6.69 -11.08
C LYS A 38 -29.54 -7.82 -10.07
N THR A 39 -28.44 -8.49 -9.77
CA THR A 39 -28.39 -9.58 -8.79
C THR A 39 -28.34 -9.06 -7.35
N GLU A 40 -28.93 -9.82 -6.41
CA GLU A 40 -28.82 -9.52 -4.98
C GLU A 40 -27.34 -9.54 -4.53
N TYR A 41 -26.53 -10.47 -5.04
CA TYR A 41 -25.08 -10.52 -4.76
C TYR A 41 -24.36 -9.24 -5.16
N PHE A 42 -24.70 -8.61 -6.29
CA PHE A 42 -24.11 -7.33 -6.67
C PHE A 42 -24.54 -6.20 -5.72
N LYS A 43 -25.79 -6.18 -5.30
CA LYS A 43 -26.29 -5.19 -4.32
C LYS A 43 -25.56 -5.34 -2.98
N GLU A 44 -25.44 -6.56 -2.47
CA GLU A 44 -24.71 -6.89 -1.25
C GLU A 44 -23.27 -6.38 -1.31
N ILE A 45 -22.53 -6.65 -2.41
CA ILE A 45 -21.18 -6.13 -2.60
C ILE A 45 -21.14 -4.58 -2.55
N GLN A 46 -22.12 -3.91 -3.18
CA GLN A 46 -22.17 -2.45 -3.16
C GLN A 46 -22.46 -1.91 -1.75
N GLU A 47 -23.35 -2.53 -1.02
CA GLU A 47 -23.67 -2.16 0.36
C GLU A 47 -22.48 -2.33 1.29
N GLU A 48 -21.77 -3.47 1.22
CA GLU A 48 -20.57 -3.70 2.02
C GLU A 48 -19.44 -2.74 1.64
N LYS A 49 -19.28 -2.44 0.35
CA LYS A 49 -18.32 -1.42 -0.10
C LYS A 49 -18.64 -0.04 0.48
N LEU A 50 -19.91 0.38 0.49
CA LEU A 50 -20.33 1.66 1.09
C LEU A 50 -20.03 1.69 2.60
N LYS A 51 -20.42 0.64 3.35
CA LYS A 51 -20.11 0.52 4.78
C LYS A 51 -18.62 0.62 5.07
N TRP A 52 -17.79 0.02 4.21
CA TRP A 52 -16.34 0.09 4.36
C TRP A 52 -15.81 1.52 4.19
N PHE A 53 -16.23 2.25 3.16
CA PHE A 53 -15.79 3.63 2.97
C PHE A 53 -16.34 4.58 4.05
N GLU A 54 -17.57 4.38 4.52
CA GLU A 54 -18.12 5.12 5.66
C GLU A 54 -17.32 4.87 6.94
N PHE A 55 -16.88 3.62 7.17
CA PHE A 55 -16.00 3.28 8.28
C PHE A 55 -14.65 3.99 8.17
N LEU A 56 -14.03 3.99 6.99
CA LEU A 56 -12.77 4.69 6.76
C LEU A 56 -12.91 6.20 7.00
N ASP A 57 -13.94 6.82 6.44
CA ASP A 57 -14.21 8.26 6.60
C ASP A 57 -14.44 8.65 8.07
N LYS A 58 -15.16 7.82 8.81
CA LYS A 58 -15.42 8.03 10.25
C LYS A 58 -14.14 7.94 11.10
N ASN A 59 -13.19 7.09 10.71
CA ASN A 59 -11.96 6.86 11.47
C ASN A 59 -10.79 7.73 11.00
N ARG A 60 -10.93 8.43 9.87
CA ARG A 60 -9.92 9.37 9.38
C ARG A 60 -10.08 10.72 10.08
N ASP A 61 -9.05 11.14 10.78
CA ASP A 61 -8.97 12.46 11.40
C ASP A 61 -8.01 13.37 10.63
N ASP A 62 -8.58 14.18 9.76
CA ASP A 62 -7.84 15.10 8.89
C ASP A 62 -7.18 16.26 9.65
N SER A 63 -7.53 16.48 10.93
CA SER A 63 -6.91 17.50 11.78
C SER A 63 -5.61 17.06 12.44
N LYS A 64 -5.27 15.76 12.37
CA LYS A 64 -4.06 15.23 13.00
C LYS A 64 -2.78 15.78 12.41
N VAL A 65 -1.84 16.11 13.32
CA VAL A 65 -0.46 16.50 13.01
C VAL A 65 0.47 15.67 13.89
N PRO A 66 1.36 14.86 13.32
CA PRO A 66 1.53 14.55 11.89
C PRO A 66 0.29 13.91 11.24
N VAL A 67 0.16 14.10 9.93
CA VAL A 67 -0.99 13.65 9.15
C VAL A 67 -1.15 12.12 9.17
N MET A 68 -2.37 11.63 9.06
CA MET A 68 -2.63 10.18 8.94
C MET A 68 -2.31 9.65 7.54
N ILE A 69 -1.89 8.39 7.45
CA ILE A 69 -1.66 7.71 6.15
C ILE A 69 -2.94 7.73 5.29
N SER A 70 -4.10 7.45 5.88
CA SER A 70 -5.41 7.50 5.18
C SER A 70 -5.68 8.85 4.53
N THR A 71 -5.35 9.94 5.23
CA THR A 71 -5.47 11.30 4.68
C THR A 71 -4.54 11.50 3.48
N VAL A 72 -3.29 11.04 3.58
CA VAL A 72 -2.34 11.13 2.46
C VAL A 72 -2.84 10.33 1.25
N LEU A 73 -3.33 9.11 1.46
CA LEU A 73 -3.87 8.27 0.39
C LEU A 73 -5.05 8.93 -0.33
N GLN A 74 -5.94 9.57 0.41
CA GLN A 74 -7.06 10.30 -0.17
C GLN A 74 -6.59 11.48 -1.04
N GLU A 75 -5.65 12.30 -0.55
CA GLU A 75 -5.10 13.42 -1.31
C GLU A 75 -4.31 12.95 -2.55
N VAL A 76 -3.53 11.87 -2.42
CA VAL A 76 -2.87 11.21 -3.55
C VAL A 76 -3.89 10.78 -4.61
N ARG A 77 -5.00 10.14 -4.21
CA ARG A 77 -6.01 9.71 -5.18
C ARG A 77 -6.72 10.88 -5.87
N LYS A 78 -6.93 11.99 -5.18
CA LYS A 78 -7.51 13.21 -5.74
C LYS A 78 -6.57 13.87 -6.76
N PHE A 79 -5.29 13.92 -6.46
CA PHE A 79 -4.29 14.63 -7.27
C PHE A 79 -3.91 13.90 -8.55
N PHE A 80 -3.57 12.60 -8.46
CA PHE A 80 -3.07 11.84 -9.59
C PHE A 80 -4.19 11.34 -10.51
N LYS A 81 -3.90 11.30 -11.82
CA LYS A 81 -4.83 10.82 -12.84
C LYS A 81 -5.25 9.37 -12.58
N LYS A 82 -6.41 8.98 -13.09
CA LYS A 82 -6.95 7.61 -12.94
C LYS A 82 -6.08 6.52 -13.55
N ASP A 83 -5.23 6.87 -14.52
CA ASP A 83 -4.29 5.96 -15.18
C ASP A 83 -2.87 6.06 -14.61
N ALA A 84 -2.64 6.86 -13.59
CA ALA A 84 -1.35 6.90 -12.89
C ALA A 84 -1.00 5.51 -12.35
N VAL A 85 0.27 5.13 -12.48
CA VAL A 85 0.78 3.87 -11.91
C VAL A 85 1.19 4.12 -10.46
N ILE A 86 0.56 3.42 -9.54
CA ILE A 86 0.89 3.45 -8.12
C ILE A 86 1.71 2.21 -7.80
N VAL A 87 2.87 2.41 -7.20
CA VAL A 87 3.82 1.35 -6.84
C VAL A 87 3.99 1.34 -5.33
N THR A 88 3.97 0.16 -4.73
CA THR A 88 4.24 -0.04 -3.30
C THR A 88 4.86 -1.41 -3.06
N SER A 89 5.45 -1.64 -1.90
CA SER A 89 6.13 -2.90 -1.59
C SER A 89 5.54 -3.63 -0.39
N SER A 90 5.63 -3.05 0.79
CA SER A 90 5.37 -3.73 2.05
C SER A 90 4.96 -2.76 3.17
N GLY A 91 4.57 -3.33 4.31
CA GLY A 91 4.28 -2.61 5.54
C GLY A 91 2.92 -1.92 5.55
N ASN A 92 2.74 -1.00 6.49
CA ASN A 92 1.48 -0.32 6.71
C ASN A 92 1.02 0.51 5.51
N VAL A 93 1.95 1.08 4.76
CA VAL A 93 1.65 1.84 3.53
C VAL A 93 0.99 0.93 2.51
N GLN A 94 1.53 -0.27 2.28
CA GLN A 94 0.93 -1.25 1.37
C GLN A 94 -0.44 -1.71 1.88
N ALA A 95 -0.52 -2.09 3.15
CA ALA A 95 -1.75 -2.59 3.75
C ALA A 95 -2.89 -1.58 3.62
N GLN A 96 -2.66 -0.32 3.97
CA GLN A 96 -3.67 0.72 3.85
C GLN A 96 -3.96 1.09 2.39
N MET A 97 -2.94 1.20 1.54
CA MET A 97 -3.15 1.49 0.12
C MET A 97 -4.07 0.46 -0.54
N LEU A 98 -3.87 -0.83 -0.28
CA LEU A 98 -4.69 -1.89 -0.87
C LEU A 98 -6.13 -1.90 -0.32
N GLN A 99 -6.37 -1.35 0.85
CA GLN A 99 -7.69 -1.24 1.46
C GLN A 99 -8.43 0.04 1.09
N GLU A 100 -7.73 1.15 0.89
CA GLU A 100 -8.33 2.48 0.81
C GLU A 100 -8.28 3.09 -0.60
N LEU A 101 -7.30 2.67 -1.45
CA LEU A 101 -7.10 3.28 -2.77
C LEU A 101 -7.91 2.56 -3.86
N GLU A 102 -8.70 3.33 -4.60
CA GLU A 102 -9.41 2.80 -5.76
C GLU A 102 -8.54 2.84 -7.03
N PHE A 103 -8.52 1.73 -7.75
CA PHE A 103 -7.84 1.58 -9.04
C PHE A 103 -8.85 1.47 -10.17
N TYR A 104 -8.73 2.31 -11.19
CA TYR A 104 -9.72 2.44 -12.27
C TYR A 104 -9.27 1.85 -13.59
N GLN A 105 -7.98 1.56 -13.74
CA GLN A 105 -7.40 1.07 -14.98
C GLN A 105 -6.55 -0.18 -14.72
N PRO A 106 -6.52 -1.15 -15.65
CA PRO A 106 -5.62 -2.29 -15.55
C PRO A 106 -4.16 -1.85 -15.52
N LYS A 107 -3.32 -2.61 -14.80
CA LYS A 107 -1.87 -2.40 -14.71
C LYS A 107 -1.48 -1.03 -14.13
N THR A 108 -2.29 -0.49 -13.20
CA THR A 108 -2.01 0.75 -12.49
C THR A 108 -1.67 0.54 -11.02
N CYS A 109 -1.77 -0.68 -10.51
CA CYS A 109 -1.31 -1.09 -9.20
C CYS A 109 -0.15 -2.08 -9.36
N LEU A 110 1.03 -1.69 -8.90
CA LEU A 110 2.22 -2.55 -8.89
C LEU A 110 2.68 -2.76 -7.46
N THR A 111 2.83 -4.01 -7.07
CA THR A 111 3.27 -4.38 -5.73
C THR A 111 4.20 -5.58 -5.78
N ALA A 112 5.05 -5.71 -4.77
CA ALA A 112 6.01 -6.82 -4.64
C ALA A 112 5.36 -8.21 -4.47
N GLY A 113 4.03 -8.31 -4.54
CA GLY A 113 3.27 -9.56 -4.64
C GLY A 113 3.61 -10.58 -3.55
N GLY A 114 3.99 -11.78 -3.94
CA GLY A 114 4.08 -12.93 -3.07
C GLY A 114 4.96 -12.84 -1.82
N PHE A 115 6.01 -12.02 -1.81
CA PHE A 115 6.92 -11.86 -0.66
C PHE A 115 6.87 -10.47 0.00
N SER A 116 6.12 -9.53 -0.53
CA SER A 116 6.07 -8.14 -0.03
C SER A 116 7.46 -7.55 0.24
N THR A 117 8.35 -7.69 -0.73
CA THR A 117 9.78 -7.39 -0.56
C THR A 117 10.02 -5.90 -0.39
N MET A 118 10.55 -5.48 0.74
CA MET A 118 11.03 -4.11 0.96
C MET A 118 12.18 -3.79 0.00
N GLY A 119 12.35 -2.49 -0.33
CA GLY A 119 13.32 -2.04 -1.35
C GLY A 119 12.80 -2.14 -2.80
N TYR A 120 11.62 -2.72 -3.04
CA TYR A 120 11.03 -2.85 -4.37
C TYR A 120 10.50 -1.53 -4.94
N SER A 121 9.93 -0.66 -4.09
CA SER A 121 9.11 0.47 -4.54
C SER A 121 9.85 1.46 -5.43
N VAL A 122 11.08 1.84 -5.08
CA VAL A 122 11.87 2.84 -5.82
C VAL A 122 12.29 2.32 -7.20
N PRO A 123 13.01 1.18 -7.31
CA PRO A 123 13.42 0.66 -8.61
C PRO A 123 12.21 0.25 -9.49
N ALA A 124 11.14 -0.27 -8.90
CA ALA A 124 9.94 -0.62 -9.65
C ALA A 124 9.21 0.60 -10.22
N ALA A 125 9.20 1.74 -9.50
CA ALA A 125 8.66 2.98 -10.03
C ALA A 125 9.49 3.49 -11.23
N ILE A 126 10.81 3.39 -11.14
CA ILE A 126 11.70 3.72 -12.26
C ILE A 126 11.40 2.82 -13.46
N GLY A 127 11.35 1.51 -13.25
CA GLY A 127 10.99 0.53 -14.28
C GLY A 127 9.60 0.77 -14.89
N ALA A 128 8.60 1.09 -14.07
CA ALA A 128 7.25 1.44 -14.54
C ALA A 128 7.25 2.72 -15.38
N LYS A 129 8.09 3.70 -15.03
CA LYS A 129 8.24 4.93 -15.81
C LYS A 129 8.90 4.66 -17.15
N LEU A 130 9.96 3.89 -17.19
CA LEU A 130 10.63 3.47 -18.44
C LEU A 130 9.66 2.67 -19.32
N GLY A 131 8.96 1.67 -18.78
CA GLY A 131 7.95 0.93 -19.51
C GLY A 131 6.79 1.80 -20.02
N SER A 132 6.45 2.90 -19.33
CA SER A 132 5.48 3.87 -19.85
C SER A 132 6.02 4.66 -21.03
N ILE A 133 7.30 5.00 -21.02
CA ILE A 133 7.99 5.66 -22.16
C ILE A 133 8.03 4.71 -23.36
N ASP A 134 8.40 3.46 -23.18
CA ASP A 134 8.49 2.44 -24.25
C ASP A 134 7.14 2.23 -24.97
N VAL A 135 6.03 2.44 -24.28
CA VAL A 135 4.68 2.33 -24.90
C VAL A 135 4.11 3.70 -25.32
N ASN A 136 4.95 4.72 -25.52
CA ASN A 136 4.60 6.07 -25.93
C ASN A 136 3.62 6.80 -24.98
N LYS A 137 3.75 6.56 -23.68
CA LYS A 137 3.01 7.25 -22.61
C LYS A 137 3.98 7.96 -21.65
N SER A 138 4.90 8.74 -22.20
CA SER A 138 5.95 9.44 -21.45
C SER A 138 5.42 10.46 -20.44
N ASP A 139 4.22 10.99 -20.65
CA ASP A 139 3.53 11.91 -19.73
C ASP A 139 2.82 11.21 -18.57
N ARG A 140 2.75 9.86 -18.59
CA ARG A 140 2.09 9.08 -17.55
C ARG A 140 2.77 9.28 -16.20
N GLN A 141 1.96 9.56 -15.19
CA GLN A 141 2.42 9.72 -13.81
C GLN A 141 2.71 8.36 -13.20
N VAL A 142 3.84 8.25 -12.52
CA VAL A 142 4.23 7.07 -11.72
C VAL A 142 4.51 7.52 -10.30
N VAL A 143 3.91 6.85 -9.34
CA VAL A 143 3.96 7.22 -7.92
C VAL A 143 4.39 6.02 -7.11
N ALA A 144 5.53 6.10 -6.43
CA ALA A 144 5.89 5.17 -5.38
C ALA A 144 5.30 5.67 -4.05
N LEU A 145 4.42 4.88 -3.44
CA LEU A 145 4.01 5.06 -2.04
C LEU A 145 4.86 4.13 -1.19
N VAL A 146 5.75 4.69 -0.39
CA VAL A 146 6.83 3.95 0.26
C VAL A 146 7.02 4.38 1.71
N GLY A 147 7.24 3.42 2.63
CA GLY A 147 7.63 3.72 4.00
C GLY A 147 9.09 4.16 4.11
N ASP A 148 9.43 4.86 5.18
CA ASP A 148 10.79 5.35 5.45
C ASP A 148 11.84 4.24 5.46
N GLY A 149 11.58 3.12 6.13
CA GLY A 149 12.50 1.98 6.18
C GLY A 149 12.67 1.27 4.83
N ASP A 150 11.59 1.19 4.05
CA ASP A 150 11.62 0.65 2.68
C ASP A 150 12.41 1.55 1.74
N PHE A 151 12.14 2.86 1.80
CA PHE A 151 12.84 3.86 0.99
C PHE A 151 14.35 3.88 1.22
N MET A 152 14.78 3.75 2.48
CA MET A 152 16.20 3.68 2.83
C MET A 152 16.95 2.54 2.17
N MET A 153 16.30 1.41 1.90
CA MET A 153 16.95 0.23 1.31
C MET A 153 17.45 0.46 -0.12
N THR A 154 16.79 1.34 -0.87
CA THR A 154 17.08 1.56 -2.30
C THR A 154 17.08 3.04 -2.69
N ILE A 155 17.35 3.92 -1.73
CA ILE A 155 17.39 5.37 -1.97
C ILE A 155 18.46 5.76 -3.01
N SER A 156 19.53 4.95 -3.15
CA SER A 156 20.58 5.12 -4.16
C SER A 156 20.06 5.10 -5.59
N GLU A 157 18.95 4.40 -5.84
CA GLU A 157 18.34 4.30 -7.16
C GLU A 157 17.77 5.64 -7.67
N LEU A 158 17.62 6.63 -6.80
CA LEU A 158 17.27 8.00 -7.21
C LEU A 158 18.27 8.55 -8.23
N SER A 159 19.55 8.14 -8.14
CA SER A 159 20.58 8.53 -9.11
C SER A 159 20.22 8.11 -10.54
N VAL A 160 19.63 6.93 -10.72
CA VAL A 160 19.21 6.42 -12.02
C VAL A 160 18.04 7.25 -12.57
N ALA A 161 17.07 7.60 -11.73
CA ALA A 161 15.94 8.44 -12.15
C ALA A 161 16.42 9.82 -12.64
N VAL A 162 17.39 10.43 -11.95
CA VAL A 162 17.97 11.72 -12.32
C VAL A 162 18.85 11.59 -13.55
N GLN A 163 19.73 10.58 -13.62
CA GLN A 163 20.59 10.31 -14.76
C GLN A 163 19.80 10.17 -16.08
N LEU A 164 18.65 9.51 -16.01
CA LEU A 164 17.78 9.30 -17.17
C LEU A 164 16.82 10.46 -17.43
N GLY A 165 16.86 11.54 -16.64
CA GLY A 165 16.01 12.72 -16.80
C GLY A 165 14.51 12.40 -16.69
N LEU A 166 14.14 11.43 -15.83
CA LEU A 166 12.76 11.00 -15.71
C LEU A 166 11.89 12.12 -15.11
N THR A 167 10.78 12.43 -15.73
CA THR A 167 9.78 13.39 -15.29
C THR A 167 8.47 12.69 -14.94
N ASN A 168 7.56 13.34 -14.20
CA ASN A 168 6.30 12.75 -13.78
C ASN A 168 6.50 11.42 -13.02
N ILE A 169 7.56 11.31 -12.22
CA ILE A 169 7.83 10.24 -11.28
C ILE A 169 7.94 10.83 -9.88
N PHE A 170 7.18 10.28 -8.94
CA PHE A 170 7.02 10.79 -7.59
C PHE A 170 7.31 9.68 -6.59
N PHE A 171 8.18 9.94 -5.65
CA PHE A 171 8.47 9.07 -4.51
C PHE A 171 7.87 9.75 -3.27
N ILE A 172 6.72 9.28 -2.83
CA ILE A 172 6.02 9.80 -1.63
C ILE A 172 6.43 8.92 -0.47
N VAL A 173 7.31 9.45 0.38
CA VAL A 173 7.87 8.74 1.53
C VAL A 173 7.01 9.03 2.75
N LEU A 174 6.27 8.02 3.21
CA LEU A 174 5.45 8.09 4.41
C LEU A 174 6.31 7.72 5.62
N ASN A 175 6.86 8.75 6.26
CA ASN A 175 7.83 8.60 7.34
C ASN A 175 7.14 8.54 8.70
N ASN A 176 7.07 7.35 9.28
CA ASN A 176 6.57 7.10 10.63
C ASN A 176 7.68 6.73 11.63
N TYR A 177 8.93 6.91 11.25
CA TYR A 177 10.13 6.62 12.03
C TYR A 177 10.23 5.16 12.47
N GLY A 178 10.06 4.22 11.53
CA GLY A 178 10.31 2.82 11.84
C GLY A 178 9.61 1.80 10.97
N TRP A 179 9.92 0.55 11.25
CA TRP A 179 9.19 -0.62 10.75
C TRP A 179 7.99 -0.89 11.66
N ILE A 180 7.04 0.04 11.67
CA ILE A 180 5.93 0.05 12.63
C ILE A 180 5.01 -1.16 12.44
N ALA A 181 4.81 -1.66 11.22
CA ALA A 181 4.06 -2.89 11.00
C ALA A 181 4.66 -4.08 11.78
N ILE A 182 5.98 -4.20 11.80
CA ILE A 182 6.66 -5.26 12.55
C ILE A 182 6.57 -5.01 14.05
N LYS A 183 6.69 -3.75 14.49
CA LYS A 183 6.48 -3.38 15.88
C LYS A 183 5.10 -3.80 16.37
N ASP A 184 4.07 -3.51 15.61
CA ASP A 184 2.69 -3.86 15.95
C ASP A 184 2.50 -5.37 16.03
N LEU A 185 3.07 -6.13 15.10
CA LEU A 185 3.06 -7.60 15.15
C LEU A 185 3.78 -8.14 16.39
N GLN A 186 4.96 -7.60 16.73
CA GLN A 186 5.68 -7.99 17.93
C GLN A 186 4.88 -7.67 19.21
N GLN A 187 4.30 -6.49 19.30
CA GLN A 187 3.50 -6.07 20.44
C GLN A 187 2.23 -6.90 20.58
N THR A 188 1.59 -7.22 19.48
CA THR A 188 0.41 -8.10 19.46
C THR A 188 0.76 -9.49 19.95
N ALA A 189 1.87 -10.07 19.48
CA ALA A 189 2.29 -11.42 19.85
C ALA A 189 2.85 -11.51 21.27
N PHE A 190 3.71 -10.57 21.66
CA PHE A 190 4.55 -10.71 22.87
C PHE A 190 4.21 -9.74 24.00
N GLY A 191 3.52 -8.64 23.75
CA GLY A 191 3.17 -7.62 24.74
C GLY A 191 3.52 -6.21 24.29
N GLU A 192 2.83 -5.20 24.84
CA GLU A 192 2.98 -3.79 24.44
C GLU A 192 4.41 -3.25 24.67
N ASP A 193 5.13 -3.79 25.62
CA ASP A 193 6.54 -3.48 25.94
C ASP A 193 7.55 -4.18 25.02
N ARG A 194 7.09 -4.96 24.05
CA ARG A 194 7.90 -5.83 23.20
C ARG A 194 7.96 -5.36 21.75
N GLY A 195 8.68 -4.29 21.49
CA GLY A 195 8.94 -3.80 20.12
C GLY A 195 10.42 -3.56 19.90
N TYR A 196 11.19 -4.61 19.60
CA TYR A 196 12.65 -4.55 19.55
C TYR A 196 13.18 -4.20 18.15
N GLY A 197 14.03 -3.17 18.06
CA GLY A 197 14.76 -2.81 16.85
C GLY A 197 13.87 -2.33 15.70
N THR A 198 12.64 -1.94 15.98
CA THR A 198 11.63 -1.61 14.96
C THR A 198 11.29 -0.12 14.90
N ALA A 199 11.41 0.60 16.01
CA ALA A 199 11.34 2.06 16.00
C ALA A 199 12.72 2.64 15.65
N PHE A 200 12.73 3.69 14.82
CA PHE A 200 13.93 4.45 14.55
C PHE A 200 14.04 5.57 15.59
N GLU A 201 15.03 5.46 16.44
CA GLU A 201 15.24 6.34 17.58
C GLU A 201 16.73 6.63 17.72
N ASP A 202 17.05 7.83 18.17
CA ASP A 202 18.43 8.19 18.52
C ASP A 202 18.83 7.60 19.88
N ASN A 203 20.03 7.93 20.34
CA ASN A 203 20.57 7.46 21.62
C ASN A 203 19.85 8.04 22.85
N GLU A 204 18.99 9.03 22.66
CA GLU A 204 18.12 9.62 23.70
C GLU A 204 16.68 9.07 23.63
N GLY A 205 16.40 8.15 22.70
CA GLY A 205 15.05 7.58 22.51
C GLY A 205 14.09 8.49 21.74
N LYS A 206 14.58 9.53 21.07
CA LYS A 206 13.76 10.39 20.23
C LYS A 206 13.66 9.81 18.84
N ALA A 207 12.48 9.97 18.21
CA ALA A 207 12.25 9.54 16.85
C ALA A 207 13.29 10.17 15.91
N TYR A 208 13.96 9.32 15.13
CA TYR A 208 15.03 9.70 14.21
C TYR A 208 14.79 9.11 12.82
N SER A 209 15.10 9.87 11.80
CA SER A 209 15.34 9.38 10.44
C SER A 209 16.37 10.28 9.76
N PRO A 210 17.07 9.76 8.73
CA PRO A 210 17.82 10.63 7.84
C PRO A 210 16.95 11.74 7.27
N ASP A 211 17.54 12.87 6.93
CA ASP A 211 16.86 13.95 6.22
C ASP A 211 16.71 13.55 4.74
N PHE A 212 15.60 12.87 4.43
CA PHE A 212 15.34 12.37 3.06
C PHE A 212 15.22 13.50 2.06
N LYS A 213 14.75 14.67 2.48
CA LYS A 213 14.71 15.85 1.63
C LYS A 213 16.11 16.23 1.15
N LYS A 214 17.08 16.41 2.07
CA LYS A 214 18.46 16.77 1.72
C LYS A 214 19.14 15.70 0.90
N ILE A 215 18.92 14.43 1.21
CA ILE A 215 19.51 13.32 0.46
C ILE A 215 19.00 13.35 -0.97
N ALA A 216 17.69 13.50 -1.18
CA ALA A 216 17.08 13.58 -2.50
C ALA A 216 17.57 14.80 -3.30
N GLU A 217 17.71 15.97 -2.66
CA GLU A 217 18.32 17.16 -3.25
C GLU A 217 19.77 16.91 -3.66
N GLY A 218 20.55 16.18 -2.83
CA GLY A 218 21.92 15.77 -3.15
C GLY A 218 22.03 14.88 -4.39
N TYR A 219 21.02 14.06 -4.68
CA TYR A 219 20.92 13.30 -5.94
C TYR A 219 20.44 14.16 -7.12
N GLY A 220 19.92 15.37 -6.90
CA GLY A 220 19.40 16.26 -7.95
C GLY A 220 17.89 16.18 -8.14
N CYS A 221 17.16 15.46 -7.29
CA CYS A 221 15.69 15.43 -7.30
C CYS A 221 15.11 16.77 -6.83
N TYR A 222 13.87 17.03 -7.21
CA TYR A 222 13.04 17.97 -6.45
C TYR A 222 12.62 17.31 -5.14
N SER A 223 12.63 18.06 -4.03
CA SER A 223 12.20 17.46 -2.76
C SER A 223 11.56 18.45 -1.79
N GLU A 224 10.56 17.97 -1.05
CA GLU A 224 9.94 18.69 0.06
C GLU A 224 9.72 17.76 1.25
N LYS A 225 9.61 18.36 2.45
CA LYS A 225 9.24 17.69 3.68
C LYS A 225 8.04 18.40 4.28
N ILE A 226 6.97 17.65 4.53
CA ILE A 226 5.68 18.16 5.01
C ILE A 226 5.13 17.33 6.16
N THR A 227 4.21 17.90 6.93
CA THR A 227 3.63 17.26 8.12
C THR A 227 2.11 17.39 8.21
N LYS A 228 1.51 18.29 7.42
CA LYS A 228 0.10 18.66 7.50
C LYS A 228 -0.63 18.34 6.20
N LYS A 229 -1.93 18.08 6.32
CA LYS A 229 -2.81 17.81 5.17
C LYS A 229 -2.77 18.93 4.13
N GLU A 230 -2.84 20.18 4.57
CA GLU A 230 -2.94 21.36 3.70
C GLU A 230 -1.71 21.56 2.82
N GLU A 231 -0.58 20.96 3.20
CA GLU A 231 0.68 21.04 2.48
C GLU A 231 0.76 20.03 1.33
N ILE A 232 -0.04 18.93 1.35
CA ILE A 232 0.10 17.79 0.42
C ILE A 232 -0.12 18.22 -1.01
N ILE A 233 -1.30 18.74 -1.35
CA ILE A 233 -1.63 19.13 -2.73
C ILE A 233 -0.69 20.22 -3.25
N PRO A 234 -0.41 21.30 -2.52
CA PRO A 234 0.56 22.32 -2.96
C PRO A 234 1.96 21.75 -3.23
N ALA A 235 2.46 20.81 -2.40
CA ALA A 235 3.75 20.17 -2.61
C ALA A 235 3.75 19.30 -3.88
N LEU A 236 2.71 18.52 -4.12
CA LEU A 236 2.56 17.72 -5.33
C LEU A 236 2.45 18.58 -6.60
N GLU A 237 1.79 19.74 -6.53
CA GLU A 237 1.73 20.69 -7.64
C GLU A 237 3.10 21.27 -7.98
N ARG A 238 3.89 21.67 -6.97
CA ARG A 238 5.26 22.16 -7.19
C ARG A 238 6.15 21.06 -7.76
N ALA A 239 6.05 19.85 -7.20
CA ALA A 239 6.75 18.67 -7.70
C ALA A 239 6.44 18.38 -9.18
N SER A 240 5.16 18.42 -9.57
CA SER A 240 4.74 18.23 -10.96
C SER A 240 5.30 19.27 -11.92
N LYS A 241 5.49 20.49 -11.45
CA LYS A 241 6.03 21.61 -12.25
C LYS A 241 7.56 21.63 -12.29
N SER A 242 8.23 20.88 -11.43
CA SER A 242 9.69 20.92 -11.29
C SER A 242 10.44 20.37 -12.51
N GLY A 243 9.80 19.50 -13.30
CA GLY A 243 10.45 18.81 -14.41
C GLY A 243 11.52 17.79 -13.96
N LYS A 244 11.54 17.40 -12.70
CA LYS A 244 12.53 16.48 -12.11
C LYS A 244 11.85 15.27 -11.47
N PRO A 245 12.58 14.15 -11.25
CA PRO A 245 12.15 13.15 -10.28
C PRO A 245 11.91 13.83 -8.93
N SER A 246 10.81 13.48 -8.26
CA SER A 246 10.39 14.23 -7.08
C SER A 246 10.25 13.34 -5.86
N VAL A 247 10.82 13.74 -4.73
CA VAL A 247 10.69 13.06 -3.44
C VAL A 247 9.92 13.96 -2.48
N ILE A 248 8.76 13.50 -2.03
CA ILE A 248 7.97 14.20 -1.02
C ILE A 248 7.96 13.37 0.26
N GLU A 249 8.73 13.82 1.24
CA GLU A 249 8.74 13.23 2.57
C GLU A 249 7.55 13.76 3.36
N ILE A 250 6.65 12.88 3.74
CA ILE A 250 5.49 13.20 4.57
C ILE A 250 5.66 12.54 5.92
N ILE A 251 5.81 13.34 6.98
CA ILE A 251 5.79 12.81 8.33
C ILE A 251 4.37 12.39 8.66
N VAL A 252 4.18 11.11 8.96
CA VAL A 252 2.86 10.55 9.24
C VAL A 252 2.73 10.05 10.66
N ASN A 253 1.50 10.03 11.14
CA ASN A 253 1.17 9.48 12.44
C ASN A 253 1.49 7.99 12.48
N ARG A 254 2.03 7.50 13.59
CA ARG A 254 2.33 6.07 13.82
C ARG A 254 1.06 5.23 14.04
N THR A 255 -0.02 5.87 14.45
CA THR A 255 -1.31 5.22 14.68
C THR A 255 -2.13 5.31 13.41
N TYR A 256 -2.61 4.18 12.93
CA TYR A 256 -3.60 4.14 11.84
C TYR A 256 -4.84 3.39 12.34
N PRO A 257 -5.99 3.78 11.83
CA PRO A 257 -7.26 3.32 12.39
C PRO A 257 -7.48 1.83 12.16
N PHE A 258 -6.93 1.29 11.07
CA PHE A 258 -7.22 -0.07 10.68
C PHE A 258 -6.29 -0.61 9.59
N THR A 259 -5.77 -1.82 9.76
CA THR A 259 -4.91 -2.51 8.78
C THR A 259 -5.33 -3.94 8.48
N GLY A 260 -6.55 -4.31 8.86
CA GLY A 260 -7.06 -5.66 8.72
C GLY A 260 -8.19 -5.94 9.71
N SER A 261 -8.41 -7.20 10.06
CA SER A 261 -9.35 -7.58 11.10
C SER A 261 -8.91 -7.06 12.47
N PRO A 262 -9.84 -6.67 13.34
CA PRO A 262 -9.53 -6.38 14.74
C PRO A 262 -9.06 -7.62 15.53
N ALA A 263 -9.24 -8.81 14.98
CA ALA A 263 -8.84 -10.05 15.60
C ALA A 263 -7.41 -10.46 15.25
N VAL A 264 -6.67 -10.94 16.24
CA VAL A 264 -5.26 -11.37 16.11
C VAL A 264 -5.12 -12.53 15.12
N GLY A 265 -6.10 -13.43 15.09
CA GLY A 265 -6.08 -14.63 14.24
C GLY A 265 -6.01 -14.32 12.75
N TRP A 266 -6.53 -13.19 12.33
CA TRP A 266 -6.55 -12.81 10.92
C TRP A 266 -5.14 -12.62 10.32
N TRP A 267 -4.21 -12.11 11.10
CA TRP A 267 -2.81 -11.97 10.67
C TRP A 267 -2.01 -13.26 10.82
N ASP A 268 -2.63 -14.30 11.37
CA ASP A 268 -2.00 -15.59 11.65
C ASP A 268 -0.65 -15.45 12.36
N VAL A 269 -0.63 -14.53 13.33
CA VAL A 269 0.55 -14.32 14.18
C VAL A 269 0.53 -15.38 15.28
N PRO A 270 1.35 -16.42 15.21
CA PRO A 270 1.33 -17.49 16.19
C PRO A 270 1.79 -16.96 17.54
N ILE A 271 0.90 -17.00 18.51
CA ILE A 271 1.24 -16.62 19.89
C ILE A 271 1.99 -17.77 20.56
N PRO A 272 3.19 -17.52 21.12
CA PRO A 272 3.97 -18.54 21.79
C PRO A 272 3.21 -19.20 22.95
N GLU A 273 3.40 -20.51 23.14
CA GLU A 273 2.68 -21.29 24.15
C GLU A 273 2.95 -20.83 25.57
N TYR A 274 4.11 -20.27 25.87
CA TYR A 274 4.44 -19.74 27.19
C TYR A 274 3.63 -18.48 27.56
N LEU A 275 3.03 -17.79 26.59
CA LEU A 275 2.14 -16.65 26.80
C LEU A 275 0.67 -17.13 26.92
N LYS A 276 0.38 -17.93 27.95
CA LYS A 276 -0.88 -18.68 28.09
C LYS A 276 -2.15 -17.85 27.90
N GLU A 277 -2.25 -16.70 28.55
CA GLU A 277 -3.46 -15.86 28.48
C GLU A 277 -3.67 -15.31 27.06
N ARG A 278 -2.60 -14.84 26.41
CA ARG A 278 -2.65 -14.36 25.02
C ARG A 278 -2.96 -15.50 24.05
N ARG A 279 -2.41 -16.69 24.31
CA ARG A 279 -2.67 -17.87 23.48
C ARG A 279 -4.13 -18.28 23.54
N ILE A 280 -4.76 -18.27 24.70
CA ILE A 280 -6.20 -18.58 24.85
C ILE A 280 -7.05 -17.57 24.04
N LYS A 281 -6.72 -16.28 24.13
CA LYS A 281 -7.42 -15.24 23.36
C LYS A 281 -7.26 -15.47 21.87
N TYR A 282 -6.04 -15.70 21.39
CA TYR A 282 -5.72 -15.99 19.99
C TYR A 282 -6.49 -17.20 19.45
N GLU A 283 -6.53 -18.31 20.20
CA GLU A 283 -7.24 -19.52 19.79
C GLU A 283 -8.76 -19.33 19.74
N LYS A 284 -9.31 -18.47 20.58
CA LYS A 284 -10.72 -18.09 20.52
C LYS A 284 -11.00 -17.25 19.27
N GLU A 285 -10.22 -16.20 19.02
CA GLU A 285 -10.37 -15.29 17.87
C GLU A 285 -10.24 -16.05 16.53
N ILE A 286 -9.28 -16.98 16.41
CA ILE A 286 -9.17 -17.84 15.22
C ILE A 286 -10.43 -18.68 14.99
N LYS A 287 -11.06 -19.18 16.05
CA LYS A 287 -12.31 -19.97 15.88
C LYS A 287 -13.47 -19.10 15.42
N ASP A 288 -13.54 -17.88 15.92
CA ASP A 288 -14.62 -16.93 15.56
C ASP A 288 -14.46 -16.42 14.11
N GLU A 289 -13.24 -16.46 13.54
CA GLU A 289 -12.97 -16.05 12.15
C GLU A 289 -12.99 -17.20 11.11
N ARG A 290 -13.02 -18.44 11.57
CA ARG A 290 -13.20 -19.58 10.66
C ARG A 290 -14.66 -19.68 10.24
N LEU A 291 -14.91 -19.33 8.97
CA LEU A 291 -16.18 -19.57 8.28
C LEU A 291 -16.42 -21.07 8.07
#